data_2f4c1e64689c4ffb8f1c40bdd869375a
#
_entry.id   2f4c1e64689c4ffb8f1c40bdd869375a
#
_cell.length_a   1.000
_cell.length_b   1.000
_cell.length_c   1.000
_cell.angle_alpha   90.00
_cell.angle_beta   90.00
_cell.angle_gamma   90.00
#
_symmetry.space_group_name_H-M   'P 1'
#
loop_
_entity.id
_entity.type
_entity.pdbx_description
1 polymer ?
#
loop_
_entity_poly.entity_id
_entity_poly.type
_entity_poly.pdbx_seq_one_letter_code
_entity_poly.pdbx_strand_id
1 'polypeptide(L)'
;MKRFVISTLALAGAFAAQAQTVLTASSWVGPTHTLSLAQKEWCETVEQKTNGKVKCNILPRAPTAAPGTFDAVKNGLVDLSFTVHGYTPGRFLYTQMAELPFLGNSAESLSIAFNKVASKYPQFTAEHQGVKVLAFFTHGPGIVFNTKREITKVDDLSGLKFRVGGGMVNEITKTLNMNVTLKPAPDSYELLSGGVMDGTLFPAESTESFRIDKVIRHATTFPGGLYNTSFVFMMNPAKYDKLGPEEKKVIDSMSGEYVARLFGRGWDKVDRRAFGLMQANNVTVTKADAKFVADVKAKTSSLESKWAADAEAKGLKGAAKVLAEFRSEIAKLEK
;
A
#
# COMPACT_ATOMS: atom_id res chain seq x y z
N MET A 1 37.99 -60.32 -45.46
CA MET A 1 36.87 -60.09 -44.49
C MET A 1 37.20 -58.81 -43.74
N LYS A 2 36.61 -57.67 -44.17
CA LYS A 2 36.82 -56.32 -43.53
C LYS A 2 35.66 -56.09 -42.58
N ARG A 3 35.91 -55.97 -41.26
CA ARG A 3 34.94 -55.60 -40.23
C ARG A 3 34.81 -54.08 -40.17
N PHE A 4 33.61 -53.56 -40.52
CA PHE A 4 33.22 -52.17 -40.28
C PHE A 4 32.78 -52.06 -38.80
N VAL A 5 33.44 -51.21 -38.05
CA VAL A 5 33.03 -50.79 -36.71
C VAL A 5 32.23 -49.49 -36.87
N ILE A 6 30.93 -49.53 -36.62
CA ILE A 6 30.09 -48.34 -36.58
C ILE A 6 30.15 -47.79 -35.17
N SER A 7 30.83 -46.64 -35.00
CA SER A 7 30.84 -45.90 -33.74
C SER A 7 29.61 -44.97 -33.67
N THR A 8 28.64 -45.34 -32.83
CA THR A 8 27.49 -44.52 -32.53
C THR A 8 27.90 -43.42 -31.54
N LEU A 9 28.04 -42.19 -32.02
CA LEU A 9 28.18 -41.01 -31.13
C LEU A 9 26.83 -40.70 -30.49
N ALA A 10 26.68 -41.01 -29.20
CA ALA A 10 25.59 -40.56 -28.39
C ALA A 10 25.78 -39.05 -28.05
N LEU A 11 25.05 -38.16 -28.70
CA LEU A 11 24.92 -36.76 -28.28
C LEU A 11 24.13 -36.74 -26.96
N ALA A 12 24.82 -36.71 -25.84
CA ALA A 12 24.27 -36.36 -24.54
C ALA A 12 23.96 -34.86 -24.55
N GLY A 13 22.74 -34.50 -24.85
CA GLY A 13 22.23 -33.12 -24.66
C GLY A 13 22.31 -32.77 -23.18
N ALA A 14 23.31 -31.97 -22.80
CA ALA A 14 23.34 -31.37 -21.47
C ALA A 14 22.15 -30.39 -21.36
N PHE A 15 21.04 -30.84 -20.83
CA PHE A 15 20.03 -29.93 -20.29
C PHE A 15 20.72 -29.15 -19.15
N ALA A 16 21.16 -27.94 -19.43
CA ALA A 16 21.56 -27.01 -18.39
C ALA A 16 20.34 -26.83 -17.49
N ALA A 17 20.34 -27.51 -16.36
CA ALA A 17 19.36 -27.28 -15.30
C ALA A 17 19.52 -25.81 -14.89
N GLN A 18 18.64 -24.95 -15.40
CA GLN A 18 18.63 -23.56 -15.03
C GLN A 18 18.28 -23.49 -13.55
N ALA A 19 19.23 -23.06 -12.71
CA ALA A 19 19.06 -23.04 -11.26
C ALA A 19 17.83 -22.20 -10.90
N GLN A 20 16.93 -22.78 -10.13
CA GLN A 20 15.76 -22.08 -9.60
C GLN A 20 16.18 -20.84 -8.82
N THR A 21 15.61 -19.68 -9.16
CA THR A 21 15.79 -18.45 -8.39
C THR A 21 14.79 -18.39 -7.26
N VAL A 22 15.28 -18.34 -6.03
CA VAL A 22 14.44 -18.14 -4.85
C VAL A 22 14.49 -16.68 -4.44
N LEU A 23 13.31 -16.03 -4.38
CA LEU A 23 13.12 -14.66 -3.88
C LEU A 23 12.73 -14.74 -2.40
N THR A 24 13.54 -14.16 -1.54
CA THR A 24 13.20 -14.00 -0.13
C THR A 24 12.19 -12.86 0.01
N ALA A 25 10.95 -13.20 0.34
CA ALA A 25 9.85 -12.24 0.50
C ALA A 25 9.54 -12.00 1.98
N SER A 26 9.22 -10.78 2.37
CA SER A 26 8.83 -10.46 3.74
C SER A 26 7.55 -9.63 3.81
N SER A 27 6.84 -9.77 4.92
CA SER A 27 5.68 -8.96 5.25
C SER A 27 5.79 -8.50 6.71
N TRP A 28 5.57 -7.22 6.96
CA TRP A 28 5.52 -6.63 8.30
C TRP A 28 4.13 -6.73 8.96
N VAL A 29 3.15 -7.27 8.25
CA VAL A 29 1.82 -7.62 8.79
C VAL A 29 1.65 -9.13 8.88
N GLY A 30 0.65 -9.58 9.64
CA GLY A 30 0.38 -11.00 9.84
C GLY A 30 0.04 -11.76 8.54
N PRO A 31 0.18 -13.08 8.52
CA PRO A 31 0.01 -13.90 7.30
C PRO A 31 -1.41 -13.90 6.74
N THR A 32 -2.41 -13.55 7.55
CA THR A 32 -3.83 -13.46 7.15
C THR A 32 -4.25 -12.06 6.70
N HIS A 33 -3.38 -11.06 6.85
CA HIS A 33 -3.64 -9.71 6.39
C HIS A 33 -3.72 -9.66 4.86
N THR A 34 -4.61 -8.82 4.32
CA THR A 34 -4.84 -8.74 2.87
C THR A 34 -3.57 -8.49 2.06
N LEU A 35 -2.64 -7.68 2.58
CA LEU A 35 -1.34 -7.42 1.93
C LEU A 35 -0.47 -8.68 1.83
N SER A 36 -0.41 -9.48 2.91
CA SER A 36 0.35 -10.75 2.91
C SER A 36 -0.24 -11.76 1.96
N LEU A 37 -1.58 -11.82 1.90
CA LEU A 37 -2.31 -12.72 0.99
C LEU A 37 -2.09 -12.31 -0.47
N ALA A 38 -2.14 -11.02 -0.79
CA ALA A 38 -1.87 -10.51 -2.13
C ALA A 38 -0.41 -10.77 -2.55
N GLN A 39 0.56 -10.55 -1.66
CA GLN A 39 1.97 -10.89 -1.92
C GLN A 39 2.15 -12.39 -2.17
N LYS A 40 1.49 -13.25 -1.39
CA LYS A 40 1.53 -14.70 -1.58
C LYS A 40 0.94 -15.10 -2.94
N GLU A 41 -0.23 -14.57 -3.30
CA GLU A 41 -0.87 -14.81 -4.59
C GLU A 41 0.01 -14.37 -5.77
N TRP A 42 0.66 -13.22 -5.64
CA TRP A 42 1.64 -12.75 -6.63
C TRP A 42 2.80 -13.74 -6.78
N CYS A 43 3.37 -14.19 -5.67
CA CYS A 43 4.47 -15.16 -5.64
C CYS A 43 4.09 -16.49 -6.31
N GLU A 44 2.91 -17.04 -5.97
CA GLU A 44 2.39 -18.29 -6.54
C GLU A 44 2.15 -18.15 -8.05
N THR A 45 1.61 -17.02 -8.49
CA THR A 45 1.39 -16.76 -9.91
C THR A 45 2.70 -16.63 -10.68
N VAL A 46 3.72 -15.96 -10.11
CA VAL A 46 5.05 -15.88 -10.72
C VAL A 46 5.68 -17.27 -10.83
N GLU A 47 5.60 -18.09 -9.78
CA GLU A 47 6.10 -19.47 -9.82
C GLU A 47 5.44 -20.28 -10.95
N GLN A 48 4.11 -20.22 -11.07
CA GLN A 48 3.37 -20.88 -12.14
C GLN A 48 3.78 -20.39 -13.53
N LYS A 49 3.83 -19.07 -13.74
CA LYS A 49 4.15 -18.48 -15.04
C LYS A 49 5.60 -18.67 -15.45
N THR A 50 6.50 -18.89 -14.51
CA THR A 50 7.92 -19.20 -14.77
C THR A 50 8.20 -20.71 -14.81
N ASN A 51 7.17 -21.57 -14.76
CA ASN A 51 7.30 -23.03 -14.67
C ASN A 51 8.25 -23.45 -13.52
N GLY A 52 8.13 -22.80 -12.36
CA GLY A 52 8.92 -23.06 -11.17
C GLY A 52 10.35 -22.50 -11.18
N LYS A 53 10.75 -21.76 -12.21
CA LYS A 53 12.11 -21.17 -12.27
C LYS A 53 12.31 -20.01 -11.28
N VAL A 54 11.23 -19.28 -10.95
CA VAL A 54 11.24 -18.25 -9.89
C VAL A 54 10.24 -18.65 -8.83
N LYS A 55 10.69 -18.70 -7.58
CA LYS A 55 9.88 -19.06 -6.42
C LYS A 55 10.09 -18.09 -5.29
N CYS A 56 9.07 -17.81 -4.48
CA CYS A 56 9.24 -17.05 -3.24
C CYS A 56 9.46 -17.97 -2.03
N ASN A 57 10.40 -17.56 -1.18
CA ASN A 57 10.48 -17.99 0.20
C ASN A 57 9.92 -16.87 1.09
N ILE A 58 8.67 -17.00 1.54
CA ILE A 58 8.02 -16.00 2.40
C ILE A 58 8.49 -16.22 3.83
N LEU A 59 9.18 -15.23 4.39
CA LEU A 59 9.70 -15.30 5.74
C LEU A 59 8.56 -15.31 6.77
N PRO A 60 8.67 -16.10 7.86
CA PRO A 60 7.66 -16.13 8.92
C PRO A 60 7.57 -14.82 9.72
N ARG A 61 8.64 -14.01 9.68
CA ARG A 61 8.71 -12.67 10.29
C ARG A 61 9.53 -11.73 9.40
N ALA A 62 9.13 -10.46 9.38
CA ALA A 62 9.95 -9.42 8.75
C ALA A 62 11.27 -9.26 9.53
N PRO A 63 12.40 -9.06 8.85
CA PRO A 63 13.70 -8.86 9.50
C PRO A 63 13.84 -7.49 10.15
N THR A 64 12.94 -6.55 9.85
CA THR A 64 12.91 -5.20 10.41
C THR A 64 11.49 -4.84 10.84
N ALA A 65 11.36 -3.84 11.71
CA ALA A 65 10.08 -3.17 11.93
C ALA A 65 9.58 -2.52 10.63
N ALA A 66 8.26 -2.28 10.53
CA ALA A 66 7.63 -1.77 9.32
C ALA A 66 8.33 -0.54 8.68
N PRO A 67 8.79 0.48 9.43
CA PRO A 67 9.53 1.61 8.85
C PRO A 67 10.87 1.25 8.19
N GLY A 68 11.51 0.16 8.60
CA GLY A 68 12.78 -0.31 8.03
C GLY A 68 12.66 -1.12 6.74
N THR A 69 11.44 -1.40 6.28
CA THR A 69 11.20 -2.33 5.16
C THR A 69 11.79 -1.84 3.83
N PHE A 70 11.72 -0.54 3.53
CA PHE A 70 12.31 -0.01 2.30
C PHE A 70 13.81 -0.28 2.24
N ASP A 71 14.51 0.03 3.32
CA ASP A 71 15.96 -0.15 3.38
C ASP A 71 16.35 -1.64 3.47
N ALA A 72 15.49 -2.50 4.04
CA ALA A 72 15.70 -3.95 4.01
C ALA A 72 15.70 -4.52 2.59
N VAL A 73 14.80 -4.07 1.72
CA VAL A 73 14.79 -4.46 0.29
C VAL A 73 15.96 -3.82 -0.46
N LYS A 74 16.17 -2.52 -0.26
CA LYS A 74 17.27 -1.77 -0.90
C LYS A 74 18.63 -2.44 -0.65
N ASN A 75 18.88 -2.82 0.59
CA ASN A 75 20.15 -3.40 1.01
C ASN A 75 20.24 -4.92 0.82
N GLY A 76 19.23 -5.56 0.24
CA GLY A 76 19.23 -6.99 -0.05
C GLY A 76 19.06 -7.90 1.16
N LEU A 77 18.57 -7.37 2.29
CA LEU A 77 18.22 -8.19 3.45
C LEU A 77 17.01 -9.09 3.14
N VAL A 78 16.11 -8.62 2.29
CA VAL A 78 15.07 -9.39 1.61
C VAL A 78 15.00 -8.96 0.14
N ASP A 79 14.51 -9.84 -0.73
CA ASP A 79 14.43 -9.57 -2.15
C ASP A 79 13.12 -8.87 -2.55
N LEU A 80 12.05 -9.06 -1.79
CA LEU A 80 10.69 -8.64 -2.14
C LEU A 80 9.92 -8.21 -0.88
N SER A 81 9.28 -7.07 -0.93
CA SER A 81 8.35 -6.60 0.12
C SER A 81 7.52 -5.42 -0.35
N PHE A 82 6.60 -4.97 0.50
CA PHE A 82 5.81 -3.75 0.35
C PHE A 82 6.00 -2.83 1.57
N THR A 83 5.84 -1.52 1.37
CA THR A 83 5.88 -0.58 2.49
C THR A 83 4.95 0.61 2.29
N VAL A 84 4.62 1.27 3.39
CA VAL A 84 3.90 2.55 3.43
C VAL A 84 4.90 3.69 3.24
N HIS A 85 4.64 4.60 2.32
CA HIS A 85 5.52 5.76 2.11
C HIS A 85 5.63 6.66 3.34
N GLY A 86 4.51 6.85 4.05
CA GLY A 86 4.45 7.67 5.26
C GLY A 86 5.29 7.17 6.44
N TYR A 87 5.79 5.91 6.42
CA TYR A 87 6.65 5.38 7.48
C TYR A 87 8.08 5.92 7.45
N THR A 88 8.48 6.60 6.37
CA THR A 88 9.78 7.26 6.25
C THR A 88 9.57 8.76 5.97
N PRO A 89 9.26 9.56 7.01
CA PRO A 89 8.97 10.99 6.85
C PRO A 89 10.06 11.74 6.09
N GLY A 90 9.65 12.60 5.16
CA GLY A 90 10.55 13.42 4.33
C GLY A 90 11.16 12.71 3.12
N ARG A 91 11.02 11.40 2.98
CA ARG A 91 11.59 10.64 1.84
C ARG A 91 10.73 10.77 0.58
N PHE A 92 9.42 10.61 0.72
CA PHE A 92 8.47 10.55 -0.39
C PHE A 92 7.52 11.75 -0.38
N LEU A 93 7.58 12.57 -1.41
CA LEU A 93 6.72 13.73 -1.58
C LEU A 93 5.67 13.50 -2.66
N TYR A 94 6.10 12.99 -3.83
CA TYR A 94 5.20 12.90 -4.98
C TYR A 94 4.06 11.91 -4.72
N THR A 95 4.34 10.80 -4.03
CA THR A 95 3.34 9.78 -3.70
C THR A 95 2.23 10.26 -2.77
N GLN A 96 2.44 11.36 -2.02
CA GLN A 96 1.42 11.98 -1.18
C GLN A 96 0.19 12.48 -1.97
N MET A 97 0.31 12.64 -3.30
CA MET A 97 -0.83 12.88 -4.20
C MET A 97 -1.97 11.87 -3.96
N ALA A 98 -1.61 10.61 -3.78
CA ALA A 98 -2.58 9.53 -3.58
C ALA A 98 -3.12 9.42 -2.13
N GLU A 99 -2.71 10.33 -1.25
CA GLU A 99 -3.12 10.34 0.17
C GLU A 99 -4.03 11.52 0.52
N LEU A 100 -4.31 12.40 -0.45
CA LEU A 100 -5.19 13.56 -0.28
C LEU A 100 -6.61 13.15 0.12
N PRO A 101 -7.38 14.03 0.79
CA PRO A 101 -8.74 13.70 1.19
C PRO A 101 -9.70 13.62 0.00
N PHE A 102 -10.77 12.83 0.16
CA PHE A 102 -11.91 12.73 -0.77
C PHE A 102 -11.52 12.31 -2.20
N LEU A 103 -10.61 11.33 -2.33
CA LEU A 103 -10.12 10.88 -3.65
C LEU A 103 -11.05 9.88 -4.32
N GLY A 104 -11.61 8.92 -3.59
CA GLY A 104 -12.45 7.86 -4.16
C GLY A 104 -12.87 6.82 -3.13
N ASN A 105 -13.76 5.91 -3.55
CA ASN A 105 -14.43 4.96 -2.66
C ASN A 105 -13.90 3.52 -2.79
N SER A 106 -13.04 3.23 -3.77
CA SER A 106 -12.52 1.88 -4.04
C SER A 106 -10.99 1.88 -4.03
N ALA A 107 -10.41 0.99 -3.22
CA ALA A 107 -8.98 0.76 -3.20
C ALA A 107 -8.46 0.27 -4.57
N GLU A 108 -9.24 -0.55 -5.28
CA GLU A 108 -8.86 -1.01 -6.63
C GLU A 108 -8.76 0.14 -7.60
N SER A 109 -9.80 0.99 -7.68
CA SER A 109 -9.83 2.15 -8.57
C SER A 109 -8.70 3.14 -8.27
N LEU A 110 -8.51 3.46 -6.98
CA LEU A 110 -7.43 4.34 -6.53
C LEU A 110 -6.05 3.78 -6.86
N SER A 111 -5.82 2.49 -6.61
CA SER A 111 -4.53 1.82 -6.87
C SER A 111 -4.20 1.79 -8.36
N ILE A 112 -5.16 1.45 -9.22
CA ILE A 112 -4.96 1.43 -10.68
C ILE A 112 -4.66 2.83 -11.19
N ALA A 113 -5.45 3.84 -10.79
CA ALA A 113 -5.25 5.22 -11.19
C ALA A 113 -3.89 5.76 -10.71
N PHE A 114 -3.54 5.47 -9.44
CA PHE A 114 -2.27 5.90 -8.87
C PHE A 114 -1.08 5.27 -9.60
N ASN A 115 -1.08 3.95 -9.78
CA ASN A 115 -0.01 3.29 -10.52
C ASN A 115 0.11 3.81 -11.95
N LYS A 116 -1.01 3.98 -12.65
CA LYS A 116 -1.06 4.48 -14.03
C LYS A 116 -0.44 5.88 -14.16
N VAL A 117 -0.83 6.81 -13.27
CA VAL A 117 -0.32 8.18 -13.29
C VAL A 117 1.13 8.23 -12.83
N ALA A 118 1.47 7.62 -11.70
CA ALA A 118 2.83 7.61 -11.17
C ALA A 118 3.85 7.01 -12.15
N SER A 119 3.47 5.99 -12.92
CA SER A 119 4.35 5.38 -13.93
C SER A 119 4.66 6.26 -15.14
N LYS A 120 3.86 7.30 -15.41
CA LYS A 120 4.13 8.26 -16.50
C LYS A 120 5.18 9.30 -16.15
N TYR A 121 5.36 9.57 -14.87
CA TYR A 121 6.23 10.65 -14.40
C TYR A 121 7.44 10.06 -13.68
N PRO A 122 8.64 10.15 -14.27
CA PRO A 122 9.84 9.50 -13.73
C PRO A 122 10.22 9.98 -12.33
N GLN A 123 9.73 11.14 -11.90
CA GLN A 123 9.96 11.67 -10.56
C GLN A 123 9.44 10.74 -9.46
N PHE A 124 8.31 10.07 -9.67
CA PHE A 124 7.78 9.09 -8.71
C PHE A 124 8.74 7.91 -8.52
N THR A 125 9.25 7.35 -9.61
CA THR A 125 10.22 6.26 -9.53
C THR A 125 11.56 6.74 -8.96
N ALA A 126 11.97 7.97 -9.26
CA ALA A 126 13.22 8.55 -8.75
C ALA A 126 13.25 8.70 -7.23
N GLU A 127 12.10 8.87 -6.56
CA GLU A 127 12.03 8.85 -5.08
C GLU A 127 12.35 7.46 -4.50
N HIS A 128 12.31 6.40 -5.33
CA HIS A 128 12.50 5.01 -4.93
C HIS A 128 13.87 4.46 -5.34
N GLN A 129 14.89 5.31 -5.44
CA GLN A 129 16.25 4.88 -5.79
C GLN A 129 16.75 3.77 -4.87
N GLY A 130 17.31 2.72 -5.50
CA GLY A 130 17.86 1.56 -4.83
C GLY A 130 16.89 0.39 -4.71
N VAL A 131 15.65 0.53 -5.20
CA VAL A 131 14.71 -0.60 -5.37
C VAL A 131 14.12 -0.59 -6.77
N LYS A 132 13.75 -1.77 -7.28
CA LYS A 132 12.87 -1.89 -8.45
C LYS A 132 11.43 -1.76 -7.96
N VAL A 133 10.74 -0.71 -8.37
CA VAL A 133 9.31 -0.54 -8.14
C VAL A 133 8.57 -1.56 -9.01
N LEU A 134 7.78 -2.42 -8.39
CA LEU A 134 6.88 -3.33 -9.09
C LEU A 134 5.51 -2.68 -9.31
N ALA A 135 4.99 -1.97 -8.33
CA ALA A 135 3.81 -1.11 -8.49
C ALA A 135 3.64 -0.14 -7.33
N PHE A 136 2.85 0.90 -7.58
CA PHE A 136 2.25 1.76 -6.59
C PHE A 136 0.80 1.35 -6.34
N PHE A 137 0.33 1.44 -5.10
CA PHE A 137 -1.06 1.14 -4.76
C PHE A 137 -1.50 1.88 -3.49
N THR A 138 -2.79 1.81 -3.16
CA THR A 138 -3.38 2.43 -1.97
C THR A 138 -4.25 1.44 -1.21
N HIS A 139 -4.59 1.75 0.03
CA HIS A 139 -5.74 1.14 0.71
C HIS A 139 -7.06 1.84 0.31
N GLY A 140 -8.18 1.40 0.86
CA GLY A 140 -9.50 2.01 0.67
C GLY A 140 -9.69 3.32 1.45
N PRO A 141 -10.93 3.88 1.46
CA PRO A 141 -11.25 5.12 2.13
C PRO A 141 -10.85 5.13 3.61
N GLY A 142 -10.10 6.16 4.02
CA GLY A 142 -9.69 6.33 5.40
C GLY A 142 -10.85 6.77 6.30
N ILE A 143 -10.96 6.16 7.47
CA ILE A 143 -12.03 6.28 8.47
C ILE A 143 -11.39 6.74 9.78
N VAL A 144 -12.14 7.52 10.57
CA VAL A 144 -11.77 7.90 11.95
C VAL A 144 -12.39 6.91 12.92
N PHE A 145 -11.57 6.18 13.65
CA PHE A 145 -12.00 5.24 14.70
C PHE A 145 -11.65 5.76 16.09
N ASN A 146 -12.53 5.59 17.08
CA ASN A 146 -12.19 5.92 18.44
C ASN A 146 -12.98 5.07 19.46
N THR A 147 -12.55 5.13 20.74
CA THR A 147 -13.09 4.38 21.87
C THR A 147 -14.01 5.20 22.76
N LYS A 148 -14.21 6.50 22.49
CA LYS A 148 -14.76 7.45 23.45
C LYS A 148 -16.15 7.98 23.09
N ARG A 149 -16.32 8.51 21.87
CA ARG A 149 -17.54 9.24 21.49
C ARG A 149 -17.76 9.25 19.98
N GLU A 150 -18.98 9.51 19.61
CA GLU A 150 -19.36 9.80 18.24
C GLU A 150 -18.70 11.10 17.75
N ILE A 151 -18.24 11.14 16.51
CA ILE A 151 -17.63 12.30 15.85
C ILE A 151 -18.57 12.73 14.72
N THR A 152 -19.25 13.88 14.89
CA THR A 152 -20.24 14.44 13.95
C THR A 152 -19.85 15.81 13.40
N LYS A 153 -18.80 16.43 13.95
CA LYS A 153 -18.24 17.71 13.52
C LYS A 153 -16.75 17.78 13.84
N VAL A 154 -16.04 18.74 13.26
CA VAL A 154 -14.59 18.89 13.45
C VAL A 154 -14.21 19.05 14.91
N ASP A 155 -14.97 19.80 15.69
CA ASP A 155 -14.67 20.08 17.10
C ASP A 155 -14.68 18.81 17.98
N ASP A 156 -15.44 17.77 17.58
CA ASP A 156 -15.50 16.50 18.32
C ASP A 156 -14.16 15.73 18.26
N LEU A 157 -13.28 16.05 17.31
CA LEU A 157 -11.92 15.47 17.20
C LEU A 157 -10.99 16.00 18.30
N SER A 158 -11.29 17.18 18.86
CA SER A 158 -10.45 17.84 19.85
C SER A 158 -10.39 17.06 21.17
N GLY A 159 -9.22 17.05 21.81
CA GLY A 159 -9.00 16.42 23.11
C GLY A 159 -8.83 14.89 23.05
N LEU A 160 -9.06 14.24 21.90
CA LEU A 160 -8.76 12.83 21.70
C LEU A 160 -7.34 12.65 21.17
N LYS A 161 -6.67 11.58 21.62
CA LYS A 161 -5.33 11.18 21.16
C LYS A 161 -5.47 10.15 20.07
N PHE A 162 -4.96 10.45 18.87
CA PHE A 162 -5.06 9.55 17.73
C PHE A 162 -3.68 8.99 17.32
N ARG A 163 -3.67 7.74 16.92
CA ARG A 163 -2.56 7.15 16.20
C ARG A 163 -2.76 7.35 14.70
N VAL A 164 -1.70 7.78 13.97
CA VAL A 164 -1.65 7.83 12.51
C VAL A 164 -0.33 7.25 11.98
N GLY A 165 -0.33 6.84 10.70
CA GLY A 165 0.84 6.21 10.07
C GLY A 165 1.90 7.17 9.50
N GLY A 166 1.60 8.47 9.46
CA GLY A 166 2.46 9.46 8.76
C GLY A 166 2.03 9.69 7.32
N GLY A 167 2.79 10.50 6.58
CA GLY A 167 2.42 10.95 5.24
C GLY A 167 1.40 12.10 5.29
N MET A 168 0.58 12.24 4.25
CA MET A 168 -0.42 13.31 4.14
C MET A 168 -1.47 13.25 5.26
N VAL A 169 -1.78 12.06 5.81
CA VAL A 169 -2.71 11.94 6.94
C VAL A 169 -2.24 12.76 8.16
N ASN A 170 -0.93 12.88 8.37
CA ASN A 170 -0.38 13.74 9.42
C ASN A 170 -0.67 15.23 9.15
N GLU A 171 -0.57 15.66 7.91
CA GLU A 171 -0.88 17.06 7.53
C GLU A 171 -2.40 17.33 7.62
N ILE A 172 -3.24 16.39 7.16
CA ILE A 172 -4.70 16.47 7.31
C ILE A 172 -5.07 16.63 8.79
N THR A 173 -4.52 15.80 9.67
CA THR A 173 -4.84 15.86 11.11
C THR A 173 -4.40 17.15 11.77
N LYS A 174 -3.29 17.75 11.33
CA LYS A 174 -2.87 19.09 11.78
C LYS A 174 -3.89 20.18 11.41
N THR A 175 -4.39 20.16 10.15
CA THR A 175 -5.40 21.15 9.73
C THR A 175 -6.73 20.99 10.47
N LEU A 176 -7.03 19.78 10.95
CA LEU A 176 -8.22 19.48 11.76
C LEU A 176 -7.98 19.66 13.27
N ASN A 177 -6.82 20.17 13.68
CA ASN A 177 -6.44 20.37 15.07
C ASN A 177 -6.54 19.11 15.94
N MET A 178 -6.18 17.95 15.37
CA MET A 178 -6.15 16.67 16.06
C MET A 178 -4.84 16.48 16.82
N ASN A 179 -4.91 15.87 18.01
CA ASN A 179 -3.71 15.43 18.74
C ASN A 179 -3.29 14.04 18.23
N VAL A 180 -2.17 13.96 17.53
CA VAL A 180 -1.72 12.72 16.87
C VAL A 180 -0.33 12.29 17.28
N THR A 181 -0.12 10.97 17.28
CA THR A 181 1.20 10.33 17.42
C THR A 181 1.44 9.43 16.21
N LEU A 182 2.62 9.58 15.60
CA LEU A 182 3.04 8.73 14.47
C LEU A 182 3.52 7.38 15.01
N LYS A 183 2.83 6.32 14.62
CA LYS A 183 3.17 4.93 14.94
C LYS A 183 2.82 4.00 13.78
N PRO A 184 3.59 2.93 13.53
CA PRO A 184 3.23 1.95 12.52
C PRO A 184 1.94 1.21 12.87
N ALA A 185 1.27 0.65 11.85
CA ALA A 185 -0.03 0.01 12.02
C ALA A 185 -0.04 -1.16 13.02
N PRO A 186 0.98 -2.02 13.10
CA PRO A 186 0.98 -3.13 14.06
C PRO A 186 0.85 -2.73 15.53
N ASP A 187 1.26 -1.51 15.90
CA ASP A 187 1.20 -1.03 17.29
C ASP A 187 -0.22 -0.67 17.74
N SER A 188 -1.18 -0.59 16.79
CA SER A 188 -2.49 0.06 17.05
C SER A 188 -3.35 -0.66 18.07
N TYR A 189 -3.36 -2.00 18.06
CA TYR A 189 -4.16 -2.76 19.03
C TYR A 189 -3.73 -2.47 20.48
N GLU A 190 -2.43 -2.53 20.74
CA GLU A 190 -1.88 -2.31 22.08
C GLU A 190 -2.09 -0.86 22.54
N LEU A 191 -1.89 0.11 21.63
CA LEU A 191 -2.09 1.53 21.93
C LEU A 191 -3.55 1.85 22.30
N LEU A 192 -4.51 1.24 21.60
CA LEU A 192 -5.94 1.44 21.85
C LEU A 192 -6.43 0.64 23.08
N SER A 193 -6.08 -0.64 23.18
CA SER A 193 -6.50 -1.51 24.29
C SER A 193 -5.89 -1.09 25.62
N GLY A 194 -4.66 -0.57 25.59
CA GLY A 194 -3.97 -0.01 26.77
C GLY A 194 -4.40 1.42 27.12
N GLY A 195 -5.29 2.06 26.33
CA GLY A 195 -5.75 3.42 26.57
C GLY A 195 -4.71 4.51 26.38
N VAL A 196 -3.57 4.20 25.74
CA VAL A 196 -2.53 5.18 25.39
C VAL A 196 -3.03 6.12 24.29
N MET A 197 -3.78 5.58 23.33
CA MET A 197 -4.51 6.31 22.31
C MET A 197 -6.02 6.11 22.46
N ASP A 198 -6.77 7.16 22.15
CA ASP A 198 -8.24 7.13 22.16
C ASP A 198 -8.79 6.69 20.80
N GLY A 199 -8.03 6.86 19.74
CA GLY A 199 -8.45 6.54 18.39
C GLY A 199 -7.29 6.30 17.41
N THR A 200 -7.66 5.94 16.19
CA THR A 200 -6.75 5.71 15.07
C THR A 200 -7.45 6.04 13.76
N LEU A 201 -6.67 6.30 12.72
CA LEU A 201 -7.16 6.45 11.36
C LEU A 201 -6.69 5.24 10.54
N PHE A 202 -7.65 4.55 9.89
CA PHE A 202 -7.43 3.34 9.10
C PHE A 202 -8.52 3.19 8.01
N PRO A 203 -8.33 2.34 6.99
CA PRO A 203 -9.45 1.80 6.20
C PRO A 203 -10.26 0.79 7.05
N ALA A 204 -11.43 0.39 6.57
CA ALA A 204 -12.30 -0.52 7.32
C ALA A 204 -11.66 -1.90 7.57
N GLU A 205 -10.91 -2.42 6.59
CA GLU A 205 -10.17 -3.69 6.67
C GLU A 205 -9.34 -3.83 7.94
N SER A 206 -8.70 -2.75 8.34
CA SER A 206 -7.77 -2.74 9.49
C SER A 206 -8.48 -3.02 10.82
N THR A 207 -9.79 -2.87 10.90
CA THR A 207 -10.56 -3.26 12.08
C THR A 207 -10.46 -4.76 12.34
N GLU A 208 -10.51 -5.56 11.27
CA GLU A 208 -10.38 -7.02 11.34
C GLU A 208 -8.91 -7.43 11.50
N SER A 209 -8.03 -6.96 10.61
CA SER A 209 -6.62 -7.41 10.54
C SER A 209 -5.82 -7.08 11.79
N PHE A 210 -6.08 -5.95 12.43
CA PHE A 210 -5.45 -5.56 13.69
C PHE A 210 -6.35 -5.79 14.91
N ARG A 211 -7.51 -6.45 14.75
CA ARG A 211 -8.46 -6.80 15.83
C ARG A 211 -8.94 -5.60 16.65
N ILE A 212 -8.90 -4.41 16.08
CA ILE A 212 -9.33 -3.19 16.78
C ILE A 212 -10.85 -3.07 16.86
N ASP A 213 -11.61 -3.83 16.06
CA ASP A 213 -13.07 -4.00 16.13
C ASP A 213 -13.58 -4.32 17.54
N LYS A 214 -12.76 -4.97 18.37
CA LYS A 214 -13.09 -5.33 19.76
C LYS A 214 -12.86 -4.18 20.73
N VAL A 215 -12.08 -3.19 20.36
CA VAL A 215 -11.64 -2.09 21.24
C VAL A 215 -12.34 -0.79 20.90
N ILE A 216 -12.47 -0.44 19.62
CA ILE A 216 -13.16 0.76 19.16
C ILE A 216 -14.67 0.69 19.47
N ARG A 217 -15.29 1.86 19.60
CA ARG A 217 -16.75 2.00 19.81
C ARG A 217 -17.41 2.85 18.74
N HIS A 218 -16.67 3.71 18.08
CA HIS A 218 -17.16 4.65 17.10
C HIS A 218 -16.29 4.67 15.85
N ALA A 219 -16.93 4.75 14.70
CA ALA A 219 -16.32 4.90 13.39
C ALA A 219 -17.00 6.04 12.63
N THR A 220 -16.27 7.01 12.13
CA THR A 220 -16.82 8.08 11.31
C THR A 220 -16.29 8.00 9.90
N THR A 221 -17.17 7.80 8.93
CA THR A 221 -16.87 7.63 7.50
C THR A 221 -17.13 8.92 6.74
N PHE A 222 -16.35 9.14 5.69
CA PHE A 222 -16.45 10.29 4.78
C PHE A 222 -16.61 9.79 3.34
N PRO A 223 -17.46 10.42 2.51
CA PRO A 223 -17.54 10.12 1.09
C PRO A 223 -16.17 10.32 0.41
N GLY A 224 -15.65 9.30 -0.26
CA GLY A 224 -14.31 9.34 -0.86
C GLY A 224 -13.13 9.24 0.12
N GLY A 225 -13.41 8.97 1.41
CA GLY A 225 -12.42 8.84 2.48
C GLY A 225 -11.91 10.17 3.02
N LEU A 226 -11.58 10.23 4.32
CA LEU A 226 -10.87 11.38 4.90
C LEU A 226 -9.45 11.49 4.37
N TYR A 227 -8.85 10.37 4.02
CA TYR A 227 -7.49 10.23 3.49
C TYR A 227 -7.34 8.86 2.82
N ASN A 228 -6.21 8.64 2.20
CA ASN A 228 -5.69 7.33 1.83
C ASN A 228 -4.25 7.19 2.31
N THR A 229 -3.71 5.98 2.22
CA THR A 229 -2.27 5.72 2.41
C THR A 229 -1.71 5.12 1.13
N SER A 230 -0.59 5.64 0.70
CA SER A 230 0.12 5.16 -0.48
C SER A 230 1.19 4.13 -0.11
N PHE A 231 1.33 3.12 -0.97
CA PHE A 231 2.25 2.00 -0.81
C PHE A 231 3.09 1.81 -2.07
N VAL A 232 4.23 1.16 -1.88
CA VAL A 232 5.02 0.59 -2.97
C VAL A 232 5.21 -0.91 -2.73
N PHE A 233 5.01 -1.72 -3.79
CA PHE A 233 5.49 -3.09 -3.86
C PHE A 233 6.81 -3.08 -4.64
N MET A 234 7.87 -3.67 -4.08
CA MET A 234 9.23 -3.44 -4.55
C MET A 234 10.10 -4.67 -4.43
N MET A 235 11.10 -4.73 -5.29
CA MET A 235 12.08 -5.81 -5.39
C MET A 235 13.50 -5.26 -5.33
N ASN A 236 14.43 -6.05 -4.78
CA ASN A 236 15.87 -5.72 -4.83
C ASN A 236 16.37 -5.74 -6.28
N PRO A 237 17.00 -4.65 -6.78
CA PRO A 237 17.44 -4.57 -8.18
C PRO A 237 18.47 -5.63 -8.55
N ALA A 238 19.44 -5.89 -7.68
CA ALA A 238 20.49 -6.87 -7.97
C ALA A 238 19.94 -8.30 -8.07
N LYS A 239 18.82 -8.58 -7.39
CA LYS A 239 18.13 -9.86 -7.53
C LYS A 239 17.35 -9.94 -8.84
N TYR A 240 16.67 -8.87 -9.23
CA TYR A 240 16.00 -8.78 -10.53
C TYR A 240 16.99 -8.90 -11.67
N ASP A 241 18.16 -8.23 -11.60
CA ASP A 241 19.17 -8.23 -12.67
C ASP A 241 19.72 -9.62 -12.96
N LYS A 242 19.76 -10.50 -11.95
CA LYS A 242 20.20 -11.90 -12.07
C LYS A 242 19.18 -12.84 -12.73
N LEU A 243 17.93 -12.41 -12.90
CA LEU A 243 16.90 -13.19 -13.58
C LEU A 243 17.21 -13.31 -15.07
N GLY A 244 16.85 -14.44 -15.67
CA GLY A 244 16.91 -14.62 -17.11
C GLY A 244 15.89 -13.74 -17.85
N PRO A 245 16.04 -13.58 -19.19
CA PRO A 245 15.13 -12.73 -19.96
C PRO A 245 13.65 -13.12 -19.85
N GLU A 246 13.33 -14.40 -19.84
CA GLU A 246 11.94 -14.87 -19.75
C GLU A 246 11.36 -14.66 -18.34
N GLU A 247 12.16 -14.89 -17.29
CA GLU A 247 11.75 -14.60 -15.92
C GLU A 247 11.53 -13.11 -15.71
N LYS A 248 12.39 -12.24 -16.25
CA LYS A 248 12.19 -10.76 -16.24
C LYS A 248 10.88 -10.38 -16.92
N LYS A 249 10.59 -10.95 -18.08
CA LYS A 249 9.34 -10.75 -18.81
C LYS A 249 8.11 -11.08 -17.98
N VAL A 250 8.17 -12.21 -17.25
CA VAL A 250 7.08 -12.59 -16.32
C VAL A 250 6.95 -11.57 -15.20
N ILE A 251 8.04 -11.24 -14.49
CA ILE A 251 8.03 -10.24 -13.41
C ILE A 251 7.46 -8.91 -13.91
N ASP A 252 7.90 -8.42 -15.07
CA ASP A 252 7.43 -7.14 -15.62
C ASP A 252 5.94 -7.20 -16.02
N SER A 253 5.47 -8.32 -16.58
CA SER A 253 4.04 -8.51 -16.90
C SER A 253 3.15 -8.65 -15.66
N MET A 254 3.74 -9.08 -14.54
CA MET A 254 3.10 -9.22 -13.22
C MET A 254 3.34 -8.00 -12.32
N SER A 255 3.79 -6.89 -12.89
CA SER A 255 4.00 -5.60 -12.24
C SER A 255 2.94 -4.58 -12.66
N GLY A 256 3.08 -3.34 -12.20
CA GLY A 256 2.22 -2.24 -12.63
C GLY A 256 0.75 -2.43 -12.27
N GLU A 257 -0.13 -2.31 -13.27
CA GLU A 257 -1.59 -2.40 -13.06
C GLU A 257 -2.00 -3.76 -12.48
N TYR A 258 -1.35 -4.86 -12.87
CA TYR A 258 -1.66 -6.17 -12.31
C TYR A 258 -1.55 -6.18 -10.78
N VAL A 259 -0.44 -5.69 -10.25
CA VAL A 259 -0.22 -5.60 -8.79
C VAL A 259 -1.18 -4.60 -8.16
N ALA A 260 -1.34 -3.41 -8.75
CA ALA A 260 -2.24 -2.38 -8.24
C ALA A 260 -3.68 -2.93 -8.09
N ARG A 261 -4.15 -3.65 -9.10
CA ARG A 261 -5.45 -4.34 -9.09
C ARG A 261 -5.51 -5.45 -8.05
N LEU A 262 -4.47 -6.28 -7.96
CA LEU A 262 -4.42 -7.40 -7.01
C LEU A 262 -4.54 -6.92 -5.56
N PHE A 263 -3.70 -5.96 -5.17
CA PHE A 263 -3.71 -5.40 -3.82
C PHE A 263 -5.00 -4.60 -3.56
N GLY A 264 -5.44 -3.76 -4.51
CA GLY A 264 -6.66 -2.95 -4.38
C GLY A 264 -7.91 -3.80 -4.18
N ARG A 265 -8.11 -4.86 -4.99
CA ARG A 265 -9.23 -5.82 -4.80
C ARG A 265 -9.17 -6.52 -3.45
N GLY A 266 -7.96 -6.85 -2.98
CA GLY A 266 -7.78 -7.43 -1.66
C GLY A 266 -8.33 -6.51 -0.57
N TRP A 267 -7.99 -5.23 -0.62
CA TRP A 267 -8.51 -4.20 0.29
C TRP A 267 -10.04 -4.07 0.19
N ASP A 268 -10.60 -3.83 -0.99
CA ASP A 268 -12.04 -3.64 -1.19
C ASP A 268 -12.87 -4.83 -0.71
N LYS A 269 -12.37 -6.06 -0.89
CA LYS A 269 -13.03 -7.28 -0.43
C LYS A 269 -13.19 -7.29 1.09
N VAL A 270 -12.14 -6.92 1.81
CA VAL A 270 -12.14 -6.96 3.28
C VAL A 270 -12.81 -5.72 3.85
N ASP A 271 -12.64 -4.54 3.24
CA ASP A 271 -13.35 -3.32 3.63
C ASP A 271 -14.88 -3.53 3.67
N ARG A 272 -15.45 -4.16 2.63
CA ARG A 272 -16.89 -4.49 2.60
C ARG A 272 -17.31 -5.40 3.76
N ARG A 273 -16.51 -6.40 4.08
CA ARG A 273 -16.78 -7.36 5.17
C ARG A 273 -16.65 -6.72 6.54
N ALA A 274 -15.70 -5.83 6.70
CA ALA A 274 -15.37 -5.20 7.97
C ALA A 274 -16.51 -4.37 8.58
N PHE A 275 -17.38 -3.78 7.75
CA PHE A 275 -18.59 -3.09 8.26
C PHE A 275 -19.55 -4.03 8.97
N GLY A 276 -19.75 -5.25 8.46
CA GLY A 276 -20.54 -6.28 9.15
C GLY A 276 -19.90 -6.71 10.46
N LEU A 277 -18.58 -6.82 10.51
CA LEU A 277 -17.84 -7.14 11.72
C LEU A 277 -17.95 -6.02 12.77
N MET A 278 -17.82 -4.76 12.38
CA MET A 278 -18.02 -3.61 13.26
C MET A 278 -19.42 -3.62 13.86
N GLN A 279 -20.45 -3.86 13.05
CA GLN A 279 -21.83 -3.97 13.52
C GLN A 279 -22.00 -5.11 14.54
N ALA A 280 -21.45 -6.28 14.28
CA ALA A 280 -21.49 -7.43 15.18
C ALA A 280 -20.78 -7.16 16.53
N ASN A 281 -19.80 -6.26 16.57
CA ASN A 281 -19.09 -5.84 17.77
C ASN A 281 -19.64 -4.54 18.39
N ASN A 282 -20.87 -4.11 18.01
CA ASN A 282 -21.55 -2.92 18.52
C ASN A 282 -20.74 -1.62 18.30
N VAL A 283 -20.02 -1.50 17.21
CA VAL A 283 -19.37 -0.25 16.80
C VAL A 283 -20.39 0.63 16.13
N THR A 284 -20.60 1.83 16.65
CA THR A 284 -21.46 2.85 16.03
C THR A 284 -20.77 3.42 14.81
N VAL A 285 -21.36 3.24 13.63
CA VAL A 285 -20.84 3.78 12.37
C VAL A 285 -21.64 5.04 11.99
N THR A 286 -20.98 6.19 12.06
CA THR A 286 -21.54 7.50 11.71
C THR A 286 -21.04 7.91 10.32
N LYS A 287 -21.96 8.29 9.43
CA LYS A 287 -21.59 8.91 8.16
C LYS A 287 -21.54 10.43 8.36
N ALA A 288 -20.40 11.05 8.02
CA ALA A 288 -20.28 12.50 8.04
C ALA A 288 -21.37 13.12 7.15
N ASP A 289 -22.15 14.04 7.71
CA ASP A 289 -23.15 14.77 6.97
C ASP A 289 -22.54 15.81 6.02
N ALA A 290 -23.37 16.42 5.19
CA ALA A 290 -22.92 17.39 4.19
C ALA A 290 -22.20 18.60 4.80
N LYS A 291 -22.63 19.05 6.01
CA LYS A 291 -21.99 20.16 6.71
C LYS A 291 -20.62 19.76 7.23
N PHE A 292 -20.50 18.62 7.88
CA PHE A 292 -19.23 18.13 8.39
C PHE A 292 -18.22 17.91 7.24
N VAL A 293 -18.67 17.31 6.13
CA VAL A 293 -17.85 17.15 4.92
C VAL A 293 -17.37 18.50 4.39
N ALA A 294 -18.25 19.51 4.32
CA ALA A 294 -17.89 20.85 3.87
C ALA A 294 -16.89 21.54 4.79
N ASP A 295 -17.06 21.40 6.11
CA ASP A 295 -16.15 21.96 7.11
C ASP A 295 -14.74 21.33 7.00
N VAL A 296 -14.67 20.01 6.83
CA VAL A 296 -13.39 19.30 6.59
C VAL A 296 -12.74 19.74 5.29
N LYS A 297 -13.51 19.81 4.19
CA LYS A 297 -13.00 20.29 2.89
C LYS A 297 -12.42 21.70 2.99
N ALA A 298 -13.13 22.61 3.67
CA ALA A 298 -12.65 23.98 3.87
C ALA A 298 -11.32 24.02 4.62
N LYS A 299 -11.17 23.24 5.71
CA LYS A 299 -9.95 23.18 6.50
C LYS A 299 -8.78 22.53 5.77
N THR A 300 -9.03 21.56 4.91
CA THR A 300 -7.99 20.81 4.17
C THR A 300 -7.72 21.38 2.77
N SER A 301 -8.42 22.43 2.36
CA SER A 301 -8.37 22.97 0.98
C SER A 301 -6.97 23.40 0.53
N SER A 302 -6.10 23.85 1.44
CA SER A 302 -4.74 24.27 1.13
C SER A 302 -3.78 23.12 0.86
N LEU A 303 -4.13 21.88 1.23
CA LEU A 303 -3.21 20.75 1.13
C LEU A 303 -2.88 20.36 -0.32
N GLU A 304 -3.86 20.46 -1.22
CA GLU A 304 -3.64 20.18 -2.65
C GLU A 304 -2.69 21.19 -3.29
N SER A 305 -2.94 22.48 -3.07
CA SER A 305 -2.08 23.54 -3.60
C SER A 305 -0.69 23.53 -2.99
N LYS A 306 -0.59 23.21 -1.69
CA LYS A 306 0.70 23.02 -1.02
C LYS A 306 1.47 21.85 -1.61
N TRP A 307 0.84 20.67 -1.75
CA TRP A 307 1.47 19.51 -2.38
C TRP A 307 1.94 19.84 -3.80
N ALA A 308 1.10 20.49 -4.60
CA ALA A 308 1.45 20.85 -5.98
C ALA A 308 2.67 21.79 -6.02
N ALA A 309 2.70 22.82 -5.16
CA ALA A 309 3.82 23.75 -5.09
C ALA A 309 5.12 23.07 -4.63
N ASP A 310 5.06 22.23 -3.60
CA ASP A 310 6.21 21.49 -3.10
C ASP A 310 6.74 20.49 -4.16
N ALA A 311 5.83 19.80 -4.86
CA ALA A 311 6.18 18.86 -5.93
C ALA A 311 6.80 19.57 -7.15
N GLU A 312 6.29 20.74 -7.54
CA GLU A 312 6.90 21.57 -8.59
C GLU A 312 8.28 22.06 -8.21
N ALA A 313 8.45 22.54 -6.99
CA ALA A 313 9.75 22.99 -6.47
C ALA A 313 10.79 21.85 -6.47
N LYS A 314 10.33 20.61 -6.30
CA LYS A 314 11.18 19.41 -6.34
C LYS A 314 11.35 18.81 -7.75
N GLY A 315 10.71 19.39 -8.77
CA GLY A 315 10.94 19.04 -10.19
C GLY A 315 9.78 18.33 -10.91
N LEU A 316 8.60 18.17 -10.29
CA LEU A 316 7.41 17.66 -10.98
C LEU A 316 6.67 18.82 -11.65
N LYS A 317 7.09 19.20 -12.86
CA LYS A 317 6.46 20.29 -13.60
C LYS A 317 4.98 20.00 -13.85
N GLY A 318 4.13 20.98 -13.57
CA GLY A 318 2.68 20.87 -13.76
C GLY A 318 2.01 19.93 -12.73
N ALA A 319 2.50 19.86 -11.50
CA ALA A 319 2.01 18.97 -10.45
C ALA A 319 0.48 19.08 -10.24
N ALA A 320 -0.11 20.27 -10.33
CA ALA A 320 -1.57 20.42 -10.26
C ALA A 320 -2.31 19.69 -11.42
N LYS A 321 -1.72 19.65 -12.63
CA LYS A 321 -2.28 18.88 -13.75
C LYS A 321 -2.14 17.38 -13.53
N VAL A 322 -1.03 16.94 -12.92
CA VAL A 322 -0.83 15.52 -12.55
C VAL A 322 -1.90 15.08 -11.55
N LEU A 323 -2.21 15.91 -10.54
CA LEU A 323 -3.29 15.63 -9.60
C LEU A 323 -4.67 15.59 -10.29
N ALA A 324 -4.94 16.54 -11.20
CA ALA A 324 -6.19 16.54 -11.96
C ALA A 324 -6.32 15.30 -12.86
N GLU A 325 -5.23 14.85 -13.49
CA GLU A 325 -5.19 13.60 -14.25
C GLU A 325 -5.51 12.40 -13.33
N PHE A 326 -4.89 12.32 -12.15
CA PHE A 326 -5.16 11.26 -11.18
C PHE A 326 -6.62 11.20 -10.77
N ARG A 327 -7.23 12.34 -10.40
CA ARG A 327 -8.67 12.42 -10.11
C ARG A 327 -9.55 11.99 -11.28
N SER A 328 -9.17 12.37 -12.51
CA SER A 328 -9.88 11.97 -13.72
C SER A 328 -9.82 10.45 -13.96
N GLU A 329 -8.66 9.83 -13.73
CA GLU A 329 -8.53 8.37 -13.85
C GLU A 329 -9.37 7.63 -12.81
N ILE A 330 -9.41 8.09 -11.55
CA ILE A 330 -10.29 7.53 -10.51
C ILE A 330 -11.76 7.63 -10.96
N ALA A 331 -12.19 8.81 -11.40
CA ALA A 331 -13.58 9.03 -11.82
C ALA A 331 -14.01 8.17 -13.03
N LYS A 332 -13.07 7.73 -13.89
CA LYS A 332 -13.34 6.78 -14.98
C LYS A 332 -13.55 5.36 -14.48
N LEU A 333 -12.87 4.98 -13.40
CA LEU A 333 -12.88 3.64 -12.84
C LEU A 333 -14.02 3.41 -11.82
N GLU A 334 -14.57 4.48 -11.25
CA GLU A 334 -15.69 4.43 -10.29
C GLU A 334 -17.07 4.70 -10.93
N LYS A 335 -17.16 4.75 -12.27
CA LYS A 335 -18.41 4.80 -13.01
C LYS A 335 -19.04 3.42 -13.09
#